data_3bd7dfcd3a26a87214a850f9bb2e6908
#
_entry.id   3bd7dfcd3a26a87214a850f9bb2e6908
#
_cell.length_a   1.000
_cell.length_b   1.000
_cell.length_c   1.000
_cell.angle_alpha   90.00
_cell.angle_beta   90.00
_cell.angle_gamma   90.00
#
_symmetry.space_group_name_H-M   'P 1'
#
loop_
_entity.id
_entity.type
_entity.pdbx_description
1 polymer ?
#
loop_
_entity_poly.entity_id
_entity_poly.type
_entity_poly.pdbx_seq_one_letter_code
_entity_poly.pdbx_strand_id
1 'polypeptide(L)'
;MTNAKFTNKHTGSSFDDFLKEDGIFEEVQARALKRALAEQLDDAMQNNKLTKVVMAQRMATSRSQLDRVLDPANLSIQLDTLIKAAHAVGKTVEIRLKHEVKSARIAAVGG
;
A
#
# COMPACT_ATOMS: atom_id res chain seq x y z
N MET A 1 -27.27 -7.10 15.43
CA MET A 1 -26.63 -7.24 15.12
C MET A 1 -26.04 -6.99 14.71
N THR A 2 -26.81 -6.93 14.56
CA THR A 2 -26.24 -6.92 14.16
C THR A 2 -25.98 -6.59 13.68
N ASN A 3 -26.88 -6.71 13.70
CA ASN A 3 -26.52 -6.62 13.14
C ASN A 3 -26.46 -6.19 12.59
N ALA A 4 -27.13 -6.38 12.41
CA ALA A 4 -26.89 -6.28 11.89
C ALA A 4 -27.00 -5.85 11.29
N LYS A 5 -27.58 -5.91 11.34
CA LYS A 5 -27.44 -5.82 10.72
C LYS A 5 -27.22 -5.85 10.48
N PHE A 6 -28.09 -6.11 10.85
CA PHE A 6 -27.59 -6.38 10.56
C PHE A 6 -27.34 -7.03 10.49
N THR A 7 -27.90 -7.80 10.53
CA THR A 7 -27.53 -8.66 10.37
C THR A 7 -27.35 -9.13 9.98
N ASN A 8 -28.15 -9.88 10.06
CA ASN A 8 -27.82 -10.63 9.66
C ASN A 8 -27.65 -11.02 9.00
N LYS A 9 -28.20 -11.65 9.04
CA LYS A 9 -27.99 -12.37 8.43
C LYS A 9 -27.71 -12.31 7.63
N HIS A 10 -28.36 -12.18 7.48
CA HIS A 10 -28.00 -12.29 6.82
C HIS A 10 -27.57 -11.99 6.44
N THR A 11 -28.35 -12.03 6.59
CA THR A 11 -27.98 -12.02 6.28
C THR A 11 -27.42 -11.71 6.16
N GLY A 12 -27.95 -11.83 6.20
CA GLY A 12 -27.45 -11.83 6.10
C GLY A 12 -26.80 -11.00 6.15
N SER A 13 -27.18 -10.93 5.25
CA SER A 13 -26.23 -10.13 5.29
C SER A 13 -25.56 -9.76 6.51
N SER A 14 -25.01 -10.12 6.94
CA SER A 14 -24.73 -9.99 8.32
C SER A 14 -23.62 -8.99 8.61
N PHE A 15 -23.52 -8.60 9.88
CA PHE A 15 -22.49 -7.69 10.33
C PHE A 15 -21.09 -8.28 10.12
N ASP A 16 -20.95 -9.59 10.34
CA ASP A 16 -19.66 -10.25 10.14
C ASP A 16 -19.20 -10.14 8.69
N ASP A 17 -20.11 -10.31 7.75
CA ASP A 17 -19.78 -10.19 6.33
C ASP A 17 -19.36 -8.77 6.00
N PHE A 18 -20.00 -7.79 6.60
CA PHE A 18 -19.64 -6.40 6.40
C PHE A 18 -18.21 -6.13 6.86
N LEU A 19 -17.84 -6.66 8.02
CA LEU A 19 -16.48 -6.48 8.54
C LEU A 19 -15.45 -7.15 7.65
N LYS A 20 -15.78 -8.31 7.11
CA LYS A 20 -14.88 -9.00 6.20
C LYS A 20 -14.66 -8.20 4.94
N GLU A 21 -15.71 -7.57 4.42
CA GLU A 21 -15.58 -6.75 3.23
C GLU A 21 -14.69 -5.55 3.48
N ASP A 22 -14.80 -4.93 4.65
CA ASP A 22 -13.92 -3.82 5.00
C ASP A 22 -12.47 -4.26 5.10
N GLY A 23 -12.22 -5.43 5.69
CA GLY A 23 -10.88 -5.95 5.79
C GLY A 23 -10.29 -6.26 4.43
N ILE A 24 -11.12 -6.80 3.52
CA ILE A 24 -10.66 -7.08 2.16
C ILE A 24 -10.31 -5.79 1.43
N PHE A 25 -11.12 -4.75 1.61
CA PHE A 25 -10.84 -3.47 0.98
C PHE A 25 -9.50 -2.90 1.42
N GLU A 26 -9.21 -2.94 2.72
CA GLU A 26 -7.95 -2.43 3.23
C GLU A 26 -6.78 -3.25 2.69
N GLU A 27 -6.95 -4.56 2.62
CA GLU A 27 -5.90 -5.41 2.10
C GLU A 27 -5.64 -5.13 0.61
N VAL A 28 -6.70 -4.98 -0.16
CA VAL A 28 -6.57 -4.67 -1.59
C VAL A 28 -5.87 -3.33 -1.77
N GLN A 29 -6.23 -2.34 -0.95
CA GLN A 29 -5.60 -1.04 -1.03
C GLN A 29 -4.12 -1.11 -0.69
N ALA A 30 -3.76 -1.87 0.35
CA ALA A 30 -2.37 -2.02 0.73
C ALA A 30 -1.56 -2.68 -0.38
N ARG A 31 -2.13 -3.68 -1.03
CA ARG A 31 -1.45 -4.35 -2.13
C ARG A 31 -1.26 -3.42 -3.32
N ALA A 32 -2.28 -2.62 -3.63
CA ALA A 32 -2.19 -1.68 -4.74
C ALA A 32 -1.12 -0.62 -4.47
N LEU A 33 -1.07 -0.11 -3.24
CA LEU A 33 -0.07 0.89 -2.86
C LEU A 33 1.34 0.31 -2.93
N LYS A 34 1.52 -0.91 -2.41
CA LYS A 34 2.86 -1.50 -2.42
C LYS A 34 3.30 -1.81 -3.84
N ARG A 35 2.39 -2.26 -4.70
CA ARG A 35 2.73 -2.51 -6.08
C ARG A 35 3.16 -1.24 -6.78
N ALA A 36 2.40 -0.15 -6.61
CA ALA A 36 2.74 1.11 -7.24
C ALA A 36 4.11 1.60 -6.74
N LEU A 37 4.35 1.48 -5.44
CA LEU A 37 5.61 1.91 -4.87
C LEU A 37 6.78 1.09 -5.40
N ALA A 38 6.62 -0.23 -5.43
CA ALA A 38 7.68 -1.10 -5.93
C ALA A 38 8.01 -0.80 -7.39
N GLU A 39 6.99 -0.55 -8.20
CA GLU A 39 7.19 -0.21 -9.60
C GLU A 39 7.90 1.12 -9.75
N GLN A 40 7.54 2.12 -8.95
CA GLN A 40 8.20 3.40 -9.02
C GLN A 40 9.67 3.30 -8.63
N LEU A 41 9.97 2.53 -7.60
CA LEU A 41 11.36 2.35 -7.19
C LEU A 41 12.15 1.60 -8.25
N ASP A 42 11.55 0.55 -8.81
CA ASP A 42 12.23 -0.21 -9.84
C ASP A 42 12.50 0.64 -11.08
N ASP A 43 11.52 1.42 -11.52
CA ASP A 43 11.69 2.32 -12.65
C ASP A 43 12.79 3.35 -12.38
N ALA A 44 12.81 3.89 -11.16
CA ALA A 44 13.83 4.87 -10.81
C ALA A 44 15.22 4.24 -10.78
N MET A 45 15.32 3.00 -10.32
CA MET A 45 16.59 2.28 -10.37
C MET A 45 17.08 2.12 -11.81
N GLN A 46 16.16 1.71 -12.69
CA GLN A 46 16.51 1.52 -14.09
C GLN A 46 16.92 2.83 -14.76
N ASN A 47 16.18 3.89 -14.47
CA ASN A 47 16.50 5.21 -15.04
C ASN A 47 17.85 5.71 -14.58
N ASN A 48 18.25 5.37 -13.38
CA ASN A 48 19.54 5.78 -12.84
C ASN A 48 20.61 4.72 -13.07
N LYS A 49 20.27 3.63 -13.75
CA LYS A 49 21.18 2.55 -14.06
C LYS A 49 21.81 1.95 -12.79
N LEU A 50 21.00 1.79 -11.77
CA LEU A 50 21.44 1.24 -10.50
C LEU A 50 21.19 -0.26 -10.46
N THR A 51 22.22 -1.02 -10.06
CA THR A 51 22.05 -2.42 -9.76
C THR A 51 21.56 -2.58 -8.34
N LYS A 52 21.02 -3.76 -8.02
CA LYS A 52 20.59 -4.02 -6.65
C LYS A 52 21.74 -3.91 -5.64
N VAL A 53 22.94 -4.30 -6.06
CA VAL A 53 24.11 -4.18 -5.18
C VAL A 53 24.37 -2.72 -4.84
N VAL A 54 24.39 -1.86 -5.83
CA VAL A 54 24.65 -0.44 -5.60
C VAL A 54 23.51 0.19 -4.81
N MET A 55 22.29 -0.19 -5.14
CA MET A 55 21.12 0.33 -4.43
C MET A 55 21.18 -0.02 -2.95
N ALA A 56 21.49 -1.28 -2.63
CA ALA A 56 21.59 -1.71 -1.24
C ALA A 56 22.70 -0.96 -0.51
N GLN A 57 23.82 -0.70 -1.20
CA GLN A 57 24.91 0.06 -0.61
C GLN A 57 24.48 1.48 -0.31
N ARG A 58 23.78 2.13 -1.24
CA ARG A 58 23.28 3.49 -1.02
C ARG A 58 22.32 3.57 0.14
N MET A 59 21.50 2.53 0.31
CA MET A 59 20.55 2.47 1.40
C MET A 59 21.19 2.04 2.72
N ALA A 60 22.43 1.61 2.69
CA ALA A 60 23.11 1.03 3.84
C ALA A 60 22.31 -0.13 4.41
N THR A 61 21.87 -1.02 3.54
CA THR A 61 21.03 -2.15 3.94
C THR A 61 21.50 -3.41 3.22
N SER A 62 20.90 -4.56 3.57
CA SER A 62 21.23 -5.83 2.97
C SER A 62 20.48 -6.02 1.67
N ARG A 63 21.00 -6.91 0.83
CA ARG A 63 20.31 -7.29 -0.40
C ARG A 63 18.94 -7.88 -0.10
N SER A 64 18.85 -8.68 0.95
CA SER A 64 17.57 -9.28 1.34
C SER A 64 16.55 -8.22 1.71
N GLN A 65 16.97 -7.19 2.45
CA GLN A 65 16.06 -6.12 2.81
C GLN A 65 15.60 -5.37 1.57
N LEU A 66 16.51 -5.11 0.65
CA LEU A 66 16.15 -4.45 -0.61
C LEU A 66 15.15 -5.28 -1.40
N ASP A 67 15.36 -6.60 -1.46
CA ASP A 67 14.43 -7.47 -2.17
C ASP A 67 13.02 -7.37 -1.57
N ARG A 68 12.91 -7.23 -0.26
CA ARG A 68 11.60 -7.05 0.37
C ARG A 68 10.96 -5.72 0.00
N VAL A 69 11.77 -4.69 -0.09
CA VAL A 69 11.26 -3.37 -0.49
C VAL A 69 10.70 -3.42 -1.90
N LEU A 70 11.38 -4.13 -2.79
CA LEU A 70 10.98 -4.19 -4.19
C LEU A 70 9.93 -5.25 -4.48
N ASP A 71 9.58 -6.08 -3.51
CA ASP A 71 8.61 -7.15 -3.70
C ASP A 71 7.19 -6.61 -3.48
N PRO A 72 6.37 -6.54 -4.52
CA PRO A 72 5.02 -6.00 -4.37
C PRO A 72 4.13 -6.84 -3.46
N ALA A 73 4.48 -8.09 -3.21
CA ALA A 73 3.70 -8.95 -2.33
C ALA A 73 4.04 -8.74 -0.86
N ASN A 74 5.15 -8.10 -0.56
CA ASN A 74 5.55 -7.85 0.82
C ASN A 74 4.99 -6.50 1.26
N LEU A 75 3.99 -6.55 2.15
CA LEU A 75 3.31 -5.34 2.60
C LEU A 75 3.94 -4.72 3.85
N SER A 76 4.90 -5.42 4.46
CA SER A 76 5.55 -4.95 5.69
C SER A 76 6.78 -4.13 5.35
N ILE A 77 6.60 -2.84 5.24
CA ILE A 77 7.72 -1.94 4.97
C ILE A 77 7.72 -0.85 6.03
N GLN A 78 8.91 -0.52 6.53
CA GLN A 78 9.06 0.54 7.51
C GLN A 78 9.27 1.87 6.79
N LEU A 79 8.77 2.94 7.40
CA LEU A 79 8.88 4.27 6.79
C LEU A 79 10.32 4.69 6.57
N ASP A 80 11.20 4.41 7.54
CA ASP A 80 12.59 4.82 7.38
C ASP A 80 13.25 4.07 6.22
N THR A 81 12.90 2.80 6.02
CA THR A 81 13.43 2.03 4.90
C THR A 81 12.93 2.62 3.58
N LEU A 82 11.67 3.00 3.54
CA LEU A 82 11.09 3.62 2.35
C LEU A 82 11.79 4.94 2.03
N ILE A 83 12.04 5.75 3.04
CA ILE A 83 12.73 7.02 2.85
C ILE A 83 14.14 6.81 2.32
N LYS A 84 14.85 5.81 2.86
CA LYS A 84 16.18 5.48 2.37
C LYS A 84 16.16 5.05 0.92
N ALA A 85 15.17 4.23 0.56
CA ALA A 85 15.06 3.77 -0.81
C ALA A 85 14.81 4.94 -1.77
N ALA A 86 13.93 5.86 -1.39
CA ALA A 86 13.64 7.01 -2.23
C ALA A 86 14.87 7.89 -2.40
N HIS A 87 15.59 8.16 -1.31
CA HIS A 87 16.80 8.98 -1.39
C HIS A 87 17.85 8.32 -2.28
N ALA A 88 17.94 6.99 -2.23
CA ALA A 88 18.94 6.28 -3.02
C ALA A 88 18.73 6.46 -4.51
N VAL A 89 17.51 6.73 -4.94
CA VAL A 89 17.19 6.98 -6.34
C VAL A 89 16.94 8.47 -6.62
N GLY A 90 17.30 9.32 -5.67
CA GLY A 90 17.19 10.77 -5.87
C GLY A 90 15.79 11.33 -5.72
N LYS A 91 14.96 10.67 -4.96
CA LYS A 91 13.57 11.08 -4.78
C LYS A 91 13.24 11.31 -3.31
N THR A 92 12.12 11.94 -3.06
CA THR A 92 11.63 12.22 -1.72
C THR A 92 10.26 11.59 -1.56
N VAL A 93 10.01 11.01 -0.38
CA VAL A 93 8.71 10.41 -0.09
C VAL A 93 7.75 11.50 0.38
N GLU A 94 6.55 11.48 -0.17
CA GLU A 94 5.47 12.34 0.28
C GLU A 94 4.25 11.48 0.49
N ILE A 95 3.65 11.59 1.67
CA ILE A 95 2.46 10.81 2.00
C ILE A 95 1.36 11.78 2.38
N ARG A 96 0.21 11.65 1.74
CA ARG A 96 -0.93 12.50 1.99
C ARG A 96 -2.14 11.67 2.35
N LEU A 97 -2.86 12.13 3.34
CA LEU A 97 -4.16 11.56 3.68
C LEU A 97 -5.23 12.46 3.09
N LYS A 98 -6.21 11.84 2.47
CA LYS A 98 -7.30 12.60 1.88
C LYS A 98 -8.63 11.96 2.29
N HIS A 99 -9.71 12.67 2.02
CA HIS A 99 -11.03 12.17 2.38
C HIS A 99 -11.31 10.86 1.68
N GLU A 100 -12.05 9.98 2.35
CA GLU A 100 -12.42 8.72 1.76
C GLU A 100 -13.22 8.93 0.50
N VAL A 101 -12.82 8.23 -0.54
CA VAL A 101 -13.54 8.26 -1.80
C VAL A 101 -14.95 7.72 -1.64
N LYS A 102 -15.12 6.77 -0.73
CA LYS A 102 -16.41 6.19 -0.44
C LYS A 102 -17.45 7.24 -0.08
N SER A 103 -17.09 8.16 0.82
CA SER A 103 -17.98 9.24 1.20
C SER A 103 -18.22 10.19 0.05
N ALA A 104 -17.17 10.51 -0.69
CA ALA A 104 -17.29 11.38 -1.84
C ALA A 104 -18.16 10.76 -2.91
N ARG A 105 -18.03 9.45 -3.11
CA ARG A 105 -18.84 8.76 -4.09
C ARG A 105 -20.31 8.83 -3.74
N ILE A 106 -20.63 8.65 -2.47
CA ILE A 106 -22.01 8.73 -2.02
C ILE A 106 -22.55 10.13 -2.26
N ALA A 107 -21.75 11.14 -1.93
CA ALA A 107 -22.15 12.51 -2.15
C ALA A 107 -22.38 12.79 -3.63
N ALA A 108 -21.53 12.26 -4.47
CA ALA A 108 -21.67 12.45 -5.90
C ALA A 108 -22.95 11.82 -6.42
N VAL A 109 -23.28 10.65 -5.92
CA VAL A 109 -24.50 9.98 -6.31
C VAL A 109 -25.71 10.78 -5.80
N GLY A 110 -25.63 11.25 -4.57
CA GLY A 110 -26.70 12.03 -4.01
C GLY A 110 -26.80 13.44 -4.57
N GLY A 111 -25.69 13.92 -5.06
CA GLY A 111 -25.67 15.23 -5.65
C GLY A 111 -26.10 15.20 -7.08
#